data_36d01a5d19eea682d920bb92252a9afc
#
_entry.id   36d01a5d19eea682d920bb92252a9afc
#
_cell.length_a   1.000
_cell.length_b   1.000
_cell.length_c   1.000
_cell.angle_alpha   90.00
_cell.angle_beta   90.00
_cell.angle_gamma   90.00
#
_symmetry.space_group_name_H-M   'P 1'
#
loop_
_entity.id
_entity.type
_entity.pdbx_description
1 polymer ?
#
loop_
_entity_poly.entity_id
_entity_poly.type
_entity_poly.pdbx_seq_one_letter_code
_entity_poly.pdbx_strand_id
1 'polypeptide(L)'
;MKKNILIIGYGDIAKRLDGLVNKNRYELYGVSRTNKDNRIKNHIKWDWLSTKTPELKNTIFDAIIFLPKPSSMDESGYNDGFIESSKNIFSFIKKTPFKKFITISSTRVYGKDKEDVCLESDVIEPKEFRAKIINRYELNQIERYQEKLFILRFSGLYDSNSQKNSLNVLHRNNAAKIINFFIEYTSLDHINPIFNCSEDQNEEASNISNSKLKKTGFIFDAYN
;
A
#
# COMPACT_ATOMS: atom_id res chain seq x y z
N MET A 1 23.83 -4.72 -12.46
CA MET A 1 22.82 -3.68 -12.74
C MET A 1 21.95 -3.49 -11.51
N LYS A 2 21.53 -2.25 -11.21
CA LYS A 2 20.55 -2.00 -10.15
C LYS A 2 19.17 -2.52 -10.58
N LYS A 3 18.38 -2.95 -9.59
CA LYS A 3 16.97 -3.28 -9.75
C LYS A 3 16.13 -2.01 -9.72
N ASN A 4 15.05 -1.94 -10.49
CA ASN A 4 14.22 -0.74 -10.58
C ASN A 4 12.94 -0.89 -9.75
N ILE A 5 12.58 0.15 -9.01
CA ILE A 5 11.35 0.23 -8.23
C ILE A 5 10.57 1.46 -8.67
N LEU A 6 9.30 1.28 -9.03
CA LEU A 6 8.36 2.36 -9.32
C LEU A 6 7.45 2.61 -8.12
N ILE A 7 7.44 3.84 -7.61
CA ILE A 7 6.57 4.25 -6.50
C ILE A 7 5.53 5.23 -7.03
N ILE A 8 4.27 4.83 -7.02
CA ILE A 8 3.13 5.61 -7.46
C ILE A 8 2.38 6.12 -6.23
N GLY A 9 2.28 7.43 -6.07
CA GLY A 9 1.82 8.09 -4.85
C GLY A 9 3.00 8.51 -3.96
N TYR A 10 3.93 9.29 -4.53
CA TYR A 10 5.14 9.71 -3.82
C TYR A 10 4.85 10.81 -2.77
N GLY A 11 4.20 10.40 -1.67
CA GLY A 11 3.85 11.20 -0.50
C GLY A 11 4.73 10.88 0.72
N ASP A 12 4.18 11.06 1.95
CA ASP A 12 4.92 10.89 3.22
C ASP A 12 5.49 9.47 3.38
N ILE A 13 4.66 8.43 3.26
CA ILE A 13 5.14 7.04 3.40
C ILE A 13 6.21 6.71 2.35
N ALA A 14 6.03 7.17 1.10
CA ALA A 14 7.00 6.95 0.03
C ALA A 14 8.35 7.63 0.33
N LYS A 15 8.34 8.82 0.95
CA LYS A 15 9.57 9.51 1.35
C LYS A 15 10.31 8.79 2.47
N ARG A 16 9.58 8.21 3.43
CA ARG A 16 10.15 7.37 4.49
C ARG A 16 10.75 6.09 3.88
N LEU A 17 10.03 5.45 2.95
CA LEU A 17 10.51 4.29 2.20
C LEU A 17 11.80 4.62 1.41
N ASP A 18 11.85 5.78 0.75
CA ASP A 18 13.04 6.24 0.02
C ASP A 18 14.29 6.30 0.92
N GLY A 19 14.11 6.68 2.18
CA GLY A 19 15.19 6.67 3.19
C GLY A 19 15.65 5.27 3.61
N LEU A 20 14.82 4.24 3.45
CA LEU A 20 15.12 2.85 3.85
C LEU A 20 15.70 2.00 2.71
N VAL A 21 15.32 2.31 1.46
CA VAL A 21 15.73 1.51 0.31
C VAL A 21 17.24 1.59 0.07
N ASN A 22 17.88 0.44 -0.10
CA ASN A 22 19.31 0.36 -0.41
C ASN A 22 19.61 0.88 -1.83
N LYS A 23 20.11 2.12 -1.92
CA LYS A 23 20.41 2.81 -3.18
C LYS A 23 21.54 2.16 -4.00
N ASN A 24 22.34 1.30 -3.40
CA ASN A 24 23.36 0.54 -4.14
C ASN A 24 22.73 -0.59 -4.95
N ARG A 25 21.60 -1.15 -4.47
CA ARG A 25 20.88 -2.26 -5.11
C ARG A 25 19.72 -1.79 -5.98
N TYR A 26 19.09 -0.65 -5.65
CA TYR A 26 17.86 -0.19 -6.27
C TYR A 26 17.98 1.21 -6.86
N GLU A 27 17.34 1.40 -7.99
CA GLU A 27 17.05 2.70 -8.59
C GLU A 27 15.55 2.99 -8.45
N LEU A 28 15.22 4.17 -7.92
CA LEU A 28 13.84 4.56 -7.64
C LEU A 28 13.29 5.48 -8.71
N TYR A 29 12.07 5.19 -9.10
CA TYR A 29 11.21 5.98 -9.97
C TYR A 29 9.98 6.42 -9.18
N GLY A 30 9.63 7.68 -9.26
CA GLY A 30 8.50 8.24 -8.50
C GLY A 30 7.42 8.80 -9.43
N VAL A 31 6.16 8.60 -9.07
CA VAL A 31 5.02 9.26 -9.71
C VAL A 31 4.20 10.00 -8.67
N SER A 32 3.96 11.29 -8.87
CA SER A 32 3.04 12.07 -8.03
C SER A 32 2.51 13.30 -8.75
N ARG A 33 1.44 13.88 -8.21
CA ARG A 33 0.82 15.10 -8.74
C ARG A 33 1.71 16.33 -8.66
N THR A 34 2.58 16.36 -7.67
CA THR A 34 3.46 17.50 -7.42
C THR A 34 4.91 17.06 -7.38
N ASN A 35 5.77 17.77 -8.11
CA ASN A 35 7.22 17.55 -8.03
C ASN A 35 7.82 18.48 -6.97
N LYS A 36 7.54 18.19 -5.69
CA LYS A 36 8.07 19.01 -4.56
C LYS A 36 9.40 18.50 -4.01
N ASP A 37 9.88 17.34 -4.48
CA ASP A 37 11.02 16.68 -3.87
C ASP A 37 12.02 16.22 -4.92
N ASN A 38 13.20 16.84 -4.95
CA ASN A 38 14.28 16.54 -5.90
C ASN A 38 15.09 15.27 -5.54
N ARG A 39 14.67 14.50 -4.54
CA ARG A 39 15.40 13.30 -4.09
C ARG A 39 15.39 12.17 -5.09
N ILE A 40 14.32 12.06 -5.89
CA ILE A 40 14.22 11.05 -6.95
C ILE A 40 14.56 11.68 -8.30
N LYS A 41 15.63 11.21 -8.93
CA LYS A 41 16.04 11.66 -10.27
C LYS A 41 15.00 11.31 -11.35
N ASN A 42 14.38 10.13 -11.24
CA ASN A 42 13.40 9.61 -12.20
C ASN A 42 11.98 9.87 -11.68
N HIS A 43 11.55 11.14 -11.67
CA HIS A 43 10.24 11.53 -11.22
C HIS A 43 9.33 11.92 -12.40
N ILE A 44 8.11 11.36 -12.41
CA ILE A 44 7.04 11.68 -13.35
C ILE A 44 5.97 12.48 -12.61
N LYS A 45 5.76 13.73 -13.03
CA LYS A 45 4.64 14.53 -12.54
C LYS A 45 3.40 14.13 -13.32
N TRP A 46 2.44 13.53 -12.62
CA TRP A 46 1.17 13.11 -13.22
C TRP A 46 0.06 13.08 -12.19
N ASP A 47 -1.07 13.65 -12.59
CA ASP A 47 -2.34 13.45 -11.91
C ASP A 47 -3.08 12.31 -12.63
N TRP A 48 -3.11 11.15 -12.01
CA TRP A 48 -3.71 9.94 -12.57
C TRP A 48 -5.25 9.95 -12.59
N LEU A 49 -5.89 10.99 -12.05
CA LEU A 49 -7.32 11.27 -12.28
C LEU A 49 -7.53 12.14 -13.52
N SER A 50 -6.48 12.67 -14.14
CA SER A 50 -6.55 13.39 -15.40
C SER A 50 -6.62 12.42 -16.59
N THR A 51 -7.10 12.94 -17.73
CA THR A 51 -7.27 12.15 -18.97
C THR A 51 -5.97 11.83 -19.70
N LYS A 52 -4.90 12.58 -19.44
CA LYS A 52 -3.61 12.42 -20.14
C LYS A 52 -2.67 11.52 -19.36
N THR A 53 -2.42 10.32 -19.89
CA THR A 53 -1.47 9.37 -19.32
C THR A 53 -0.08 9.63 -19.87
N PRO A 54 0.98 9.80 -19.04
CA PRO A 54 2.35 9.91 -19.49
C PRO A 54 2.87 8.58 -20.00
N GLU A 55 3.97 8.62 -20.75
CA GLU A 55 4.67 7.42 -21.17
C GLU A 55 5.71 7.00 -20.13
N LEU A 56 5.75 5.72 -19.81
CA LEU A 56 6.88 5.10 -19.13
C LEU A 56 7.95 4.75 -20.16
N LYS A 57 9.21 5.13 -19.88
CA LYS A 57 10.34 4.63 -20.64
C LYS A 57 10.36 3.09 -20.60
N ASN A 58 10.92 2.45 -21.63
CA ASN A 58 11.11 1.00 -21.66
C ASN A 58 12.02 0.55 -20.50
N THR A 59 11.42 0.32 -19.34
CA THR A 59 12.09 -0.06 -18.10
C THR A 59 11.39 -1.30 -17.54
N ILE A 60 12.17 -2.28 -17.12
CA ILE A 60 11.67 -3.44 -16.36
C ILE A 60 11.74 -3.09 -14.89
N PHE A 61 10.62 -3.23 -14.18
CA PHE A 61 10.58 -3.01 -12.74
C PHE A 61 10.59 -4.31 -11.94
N ASP A 62 11.44 -4.38 -10.91
CA ASP A 62 11.42 -5.49 -9.97
C ASP A 62 10.22 -5.39 -9.01
N ALA A 63 9.83 -4.15 -8.67
CA ALA A 63 8.60 -3.91 -7.92
C ALA A 63 7.92 -2.61 -8.40
N ILE A 64 6.59 -2.64 -8.44
CA ILE A 64 5.74 -1.46 -8.53
C ILE A 64 4.98 -1.34 -7.21
N ILE A 65 5.03 -0.16 -6.60
CA ILE A 65 4.38 0.13 -5.32
C ILE A 65 3.33 1.20 -5.58
N PHE A 66 2.08 0.91 -5.23
CA PHE A 66 0.98 1.85 -5.34
C PHE A 66 0.42 2.23 -3.96
N LEU A 67 0.47 3.52 -3.66
CA LEU A 67 -0.04 4.10 -2.41
C LEU A 67 -1.29 4.96 -2.71
N PRO A 68 -2.47 4.33 -2.81
CA PRO A 68 -3.73 5.05 -3.03
C PRO A 68 -4.06 5.93 -1.82
N LYS A 69 -4.77 7.02 -2.09
CA LYS A 69 -5.31 7.90 -1.06
C LYS A 69 -6.62 8.48 -1.54
N PRO A 70 -7.68 8.52 -0.70
CA PRO A 70 -8.91 9.22 -1.04
C PRO A 70 -8.63 10.69 -1.38
N SER A 71 -9.32 11.24 -2.37
CA SER A 71 -9.25 12.66 -2.72
C SER A 71 -10.00 13.53 -1.71
N SER A 72 -11.10 12.99 -1.15
CA SER A 72 -11.88 13.55 -0.04
C SER A 72 -12.41 12.41 0.85
N MET A 73 -13.03 12.73 1.99
CA MET A 73 -13.48 11.75 2.97
C MET A 73 -14.89 11.20 2.71
N ASP A 74 -15.55 11.64 1.65
CA ASP A 74 -16.83 11.18 1.16
C ASP A 74 -16.72 9.98 0.21
N GLU A 75 -17.84 9.45 -0.25
CA GLU A 75 -17.92 8.29 -1.13
C GLU A 75 -17.26 8.55 -2.48
N SER A 76 -17.45 9.74 -3.06
CA SER A 76 -16.83 10.14 -4.33
C SER A 76 -15.31 10.15 -4.21
N GLY A 77 -14.77 10.78 -3.16
CA GLY A 77 -13.33 10.85 -2.94
C GLY A 77 -12.67 9.47 -2.70
N TYR A 78 -13.39 8.56 -2.06
CA TYR A 78 -12.93 7.17 -1.93
C TYR A 78 -12.95 6.43 -3.27
N ASN A 79 -14.02 6.60 -4.06
CA ASN A 79 -14.10 6.01 -5.40
C ASN A 79 -12.96 6.50 -6.29
N ASP A 80 -12.71 7.82 -6.33
CA ASP A 80 -11.60 8.41 -7.07
C ASP A 80 -10.24 7.88 -6.61
N GLY A 81 -10.02 7.87 -5.29
CA GLY A 81 -8.75 7.50 -4.68
C GLY A 81 -8.39 6.03 -4.82
N PHE A 82 -9.37 5.13 -4.86
CA PHE A 82 -9.16 3.69 -4.92
C PHE A 82 -9.56 3.09 -6.26
N ILE A 83 -10.76 3.35 -6.78
CA ILE A 83 -11.28 2.66 -7.96
C ILE A 83 -10.74 3.30 -9.25
N GLU A 84 -11.03 4.61 -9.46
CA GLU A 84 -10.60 5.28 -10.69
C GLU A 84 -9.08 5.40 -10.76
N SER A 85 -8.42 5.72 -9.63
CA SER A 85 -6.95 5.71 -9.57
C SER A 85 -6.37 4.37 -9.99
N SER A 86 -6.84 3.25 -9.43
CA SER A 86 -6.30 1.92 -9.75
C SER A 86 -6.52 1.54 -11.20
N LYS A 87 -7.64 1.92 -11.81
CA LYS A 87 -7.95 1.71 -13.22
C LYS A 87 -6.97 2.48 -14.13
N ASN A 88 -6.72 3.76 -13.81
CA ASN A 88 -5.82 4.60 -14.58
C ASN A 88 -4.35 4.15 -14.42
N ILE A 89 -3.93 3.76 -13.19
CA ILE A 89 -2.62 3.20 -12.94
C ILE A 89 -2.43 1.88 -13.70
N PHE A 90 -3.42 0.99 -13.71
CA PHE A 90 -3.35 -0.24 -14.51
C PHE A 90 -3.14 0.06 -15.99
N SER A 91 -3.88 1.04 -16.54
CA SER A 91 -3.72 1.47 -17.94
C SER A 91 -2.32 2.04 -18.22
N PHE A 92 -1.76 2.79 -17.26
CA PHE A 92 -0.43 3.37 -17.34
C PHE A 92 0.69 2.32 -17.40
N ILE A 93 0.58 1.26 -16.57
CA ILE A 93 1.63 0.24 -16.45
C ILE A 93 1.38 -1.02 -17.29
N LYS A 94 0.24 -1.14 -17.98
CA LYS A 94 -0.18 -2.40 -18.66
C LYS A 94 0.83 -2.97 -19.67
N LYS A 95 1.67 -2.10 -20.26
CA LYS A 95 2.72 -2.51 -21.20
C LYS A 95 4.11 -2.60 -20.57
N THR A 96 4.20 -2.33 -19.28
CA THR A 96 5.46 -2.27 -18.55
C THR A 96 5.74 -3.62 -17.89
N PRO A 97 6.84 -4.29 -18.17
CA PRO A 97 7.17 -5.55 -17.50
C PRO A 97 7.55 -5.28 -16.04
N PHE A 98 6.98 -6.07 -15.13
CA PHE A 98 7.32 -6.03 -13.71
C PHE A 98 7.18 -7.42 -13.08
N LYS A 99 7.90 -7.64 -11.95
CA LYS A 99 7.88 -8.91 -11.21
C LYS A 99 6.89 -8.91 -10.06
N LYS A 100 6.69 -7.75 -9.40
CA LYS A 100 5.90 -7.65 -8.17
C LYS A 100 5.06 -6.36 -8.19
N PHE A 101 3.82 -6.47 -7.70
CA PHE A 101 2.95 -5.33 -7.45
C PHE A 101 2.56 -5.29 -5.96
N ILE A 102 2.99 -4.25 -5.25
CA ILE A 102 2.67 -4.04 -3.85
C ILE A 102 1.69 -2.88 -3.78
N THR A 103 0.53 -3.12 -3.18
CA THR A 103 -0.46 -2.06 -3.04
C THR A 103 -0.92 -1.90 -1.61
N ILE A 104 -1.19 -0.64 -1.23
CA ILE A 104 -1.68 -0.32 0.10
C ILE A 104 -3.20 -0.35 0.08
N SER A 105 -3.75 -0.98 1.08
CA SER A 105 -5.15 -1.02 1.42
C SER A 105 -5.34 -0.59 2.88
N SER A 106 -6.50 -0.84 3.47
CA SER A 106 -6.80 -0.45 4.84
C SER A 106 -7.57 -1.53 5.57
N THR A 107 -7.26 -1.71 6.86
CA THR A 107 -8.06 -2.56 7.77
C THR A 107 -9.50 -2.04 7.93
N ARG A 108 -9.81 -0.84 7.42
CA ARG A 108 -11.19 -0.33 7.34
C ARG A 108 -12.11 -1.22 6.51
N VAL A 109 -11.56 -2.10 5.68
CA VAL A 109 -12.34 -3.10 4.91
C VAL A 109 -13.19 -3.99 5.83
N TYR A 110 -12.75 -4.25 7.06
CA TYR A 110 -13.49 -5.04 8.05
C TYR A 110 -14.72 -4.31 8.65
N GLY A 111 -14.83 -2.98 8.46
CA GLY A 111 -15.84 -2.15 9.08
C GLY A 111 -15.39 -1.58 10.43
N LYS A 112 -16.29 -0.83 11.10
CA LYS A 112 -16.01 -0.22 12.39
C LYS A 112 -16.42 -1.09 13.59
N ASP A 113 -17.46 -1.88 13.39
CA ASP A 113 -18.22 -2.51 14.45
C ASP A 113 -17.90 -4.01 14.60
N LYS A 114 -16.77 -4.47 14.04
CA LYS A 114 -16.35 -5.86 14.20
C LYS A 114 -15.62 -6.01 15.52
N GLU A 115 -16.21 -6.75 16.45
CA GLU A 115 -15.66 -7.03 17.78
C GLU A 115 -14.69 -8.21 17.78
N ASP A 116 -14.93 -9.19 16.89
CA ASP A 116 -14.07 -10.36 16.75
C ASP A 116 -12.71 -10.03 16.12
N VAL A 117 -11.74 -10.90 16.38
CA VAL A 117 -10.42 -10.83 15.74
C VAL A 117 -10.54 -10.98 14.24
N CYS A 118 -10.06 -9.98 13.50
CA CYS A 118 -10.06 -9.93 12.05
C CYS A 118 -8.82 -10.61 11.45
N LEU A 119 -9.05 -11.61 10.61
CA LEU A 119 -8.02 -12.33 9.87
C LEU A 119 -8.07 -12.00 8.38
N GLU A 120 -6.95 -12.20 7.68
CA GLU A 120 -6.89 -12.00 6.23
C GLU A 120 -7.74 -12.99 5.43
N SER A 121 -8.12 -14.11 6.04
CA SER A 121 -9.00 -15.15 5.48
C SER A 121 -10.48 -14.88 5.68
N ASP A 122 -10.84 -13.88 6.47
CA ASP A 122 -12.24 -13.59 6.76
C ASP A 122 -13.00 -13.17 5.53
N VAL A 123 -14.24 -13.64 5.43
CA VAL A 123 -15.19 -13.13 4.44
C VAL A 123 -15.55 -11.69 4.79
N ILE A 124 -15.38 -10.80 3.85
CA ILE A 124 -15.68 -9.38 4.03
C ILE A 124 -17.13 -9.10 3.62
N GLU A 125 -17.94 -8.69 4.59
CA GLU A 125 -19.32 -8.24 4.39
C GLU A 125 -19.46 -6.75 4.68
N PRO A 126 -19.07 -5.88 3.75
CA PRO A 126 -18.93 -4.47 4.02
C PRO A 126 -20.31 -3.78 4.12
N LYS A 127 -20.59 -3.12 5.24
CA LYS A 127 -21.84 -2.37 5.47
C LYS A 127 -21.71 -0.90 5.05
N GLU A 128 -20.63 -0.24 5.45
CA GLU A 128 -20.39 1.18 5.15
C GLU A 128 -19.70 1.39 3.78
N PHE A 129 -19.89 2.57 3.17
CA PHE A 129 -19.37 2.86 1.82
C PHE A 129 -17.84 2.72 1.73
N ARG A 130 -17.10 3.12 2.76
CA ARG A 130 -15.62 3.01 2.78
C ARG A 130 -15.17 1.56 2.68
N ALA A 131 -15.76 0.69 3.49
CA ALA A 131 -15.46 -0.74 3.46
C ALA A 131 -15.85 -1.36 2.10
N LYS A 132 -17.01 -0.98 1.53
CA LYS A 132 -17.45 -1.44 0.22
C LYS A 132 -16.46 -1.07 -0.89
N ILE A 133 -16.01 0.18 -0.92
CA ILE A 133 -15.07 0.66 -1.93
C ILE A 133 -13.72 0.00 -1.78
N ILE A 134 -13.19 -0.12 -0.55
CA ILE A 134 -11.91 -0.78 -0.28
C ILE A 134 -11.97 -2.26 -0.66
N ASN A 135 -13.04 -2.98 -0.31
CA ASN A 135 -13.22 -4.39 -0.68
C ASN A 135 -13.25 -4.54 -2.21
N ARG A 136 -14.04 -3.74 -2.91
CA ARG A 136 -14.08 -3.71 -4.39
C ARG A 136 -12.70 -3.41 -4.98
N TYR A 137 -11.97 -2.48 -4.40
CA TYR A 137 -10.60 -2.16 -4.80
C TYR A 137 -9.70 -3.39 -4.70
N GLU A 138 -9.67 -4.08 -3.55
CA GLU A 138 -8.84 -5.27 -3.34
C GLU A 138 -9.18 -6.39 -4.33
N LEU A 139 -10.47 -6.69 -4.54
CA LEU A 139 -10.91 -7.68 -5.52
C LEU A 139 -10.41 -7.33 -6.94
N ASN A 140 -10.49 -6.06 -7.34
CA ASN A 140 -9.97 -5.61 -8.63
C ASN A 140 -8.44 -5.77 -8.74
N GLN A 141 -7.69 -5.59 -7.64
CA GLN A 141 -6.23 -5.80 -7.65
C GLN A 141 -5.90 -7.29 -7.78
N ILE A 142 -6.62 -8.17 -7.05
CA ILE A 142 -6.43 -9.62 -7.12
C ILE A 142 -6.65 -10.11 -8.55
N GLU A 143 -7.76 -9.71 -9.18
CA GLU A 143 -8.06 -10.09 -10.57
C GLU A 143 -6.97 -9.65 -11.56
N ARG A 144 -6.45 -8.41 -11.39
CA ARG A 144 -5.50 -7.80 -12.34
C ARG A 144 -4.07 -8.31 -12.23
N TYR A 145 -3.58 -8.52 -11.01
CA TYR A 145 -2.16 -8.74 -10.76
C TYR A 145 -1.81 -10.16 -10.32
N GLN A 146 -2.82 -10.92 -9.90
CA GLN A 146 -2.71 -12.36 -9.61
C GLN A 146 -1.49 -12.70 -8.72
N GLU A 147 -0.66 -13.63 -9.15
CA GLU A 147 0.52 -14.11 -8.41
C GLU A 147 1.61 -13.03 -8.15
N LYS A 148 1.53 -11.89 -8.83
CA LYS A 148 2.48 -10.77 -8.61
C LYS A 148 2.07 -9.84 -7.46
N LEU A 149 0.87 -10.03 -6.91
CA LEU A 149 0.25 -9.09 -5.98
C LEU A 149 0.64 -9.31 -4.53
N PHE A 150 0.83 -8.19 -3.82
CA PHE A 150 0.78 -8.10 -2.36
C PHE A 150 -0.13 -6.93 -1.97
N ILE A 151 -1.12 -7.19 -1.12
CA ILE A 151 -2.03 -6.19 -0.54
C ILE A 151 -1.68 -6.00 0.92
N LEU A 152 -1.30 -4.79 1.30
CA LEU A 152 -0.94 -4.43 2.66
C LEU A 152 -2.09 -3.59 3.26
N ARG A 153 -2.92 -4.19 4.12
CA ARG A 153 -4.00 -3.51 4.85
C ARG A 153 -3.42 -2.74 6.02
N PHE A 154 -3.18 -1.46 5.85
CA PHE A 154 -2.68 -0.60 6.92
C PHE A 154 -3.78 -0.24 7.91
N SER A 155 -3.46 -0.31 9.20
CA SER A 155 -4.26 0.23 10.29
C SER A 155 -4.13 1.75 10.39
N GLY A 156 -4.71 2.38 11.41
CA GLY A 156 -4.65 3.81 11.62
C GLY A 156 -3.21 4.33 11.67
N LEU A 157 -2.82 5.15 10.69
CA LEU A 157 -1.45 5.67 10.61
C LEU A 157 -1.21 6.78 11.63
N TYR A 158 -0.15 6.66 12.42
CA TYR A 158 0.28 7.68 13.39
C TYR A 158 1.80 7.95 13.31
N ASP A 159 2.22 9.05 13.91
CA ASP A 159 3.61 9.39 14.20
C ASP A 159 3.66 10.36 15.41
N SER A 160 4.85 10.88 15.77
CA SER A 160 5.02 11.82 16.88
C SER A 160 4.17 13.09 16.81
N ASN A 161 3.69 13.45 15.60
CA ASN A 161 2.88 14.64 15.35
C ASN A 161 1.37 14.35 15.26
N SER A 162 0.96 13.08 15.37
CA SER A 162 -0.43 12.66 15.27
C SER A 162 -0.78 11.71 16.40
N GLN A 163 -1.88 11.99 17.11
CA GLN A 163 -2.36 11.14 18.19
C GLN A 163 -2.82 9.76 17.68
N LYS A 164 -2.66 8.74 18.53
CA LYS A 164 -3.25 7.41 18.34
C LYS A 164 -4.75 7.48 18.53
N ASN A 165 -5.50 7.76 17.46
CA ASN A 165 -6.96 7.93 17.50
C ASN A 165 -7.73 6.63 17.17
N SER A 166 -7.07 5.48 17.21
CA SER A 166 -7.64 4.18 16.83
C SER A 166 -7.10 3.09 17.75
N LEU A 167 -7.91 2.07 18.01
CA LEU A 167 -7.50 0.85 18.71
C LEU A 167 -6.44 0.07 17.91
N ASN A 168 -6.53 0.10 16.58
CA ASN A 168 -5.58 -0.55 15.68
C ASN A 168 -4.74 0.51 14.99
N VAL A 169 -3.45 0.53 15.25
CA VAL A 169 -2.53 1.56 14.77
C VAL A 169 -1.32 0.97 14.07
N LEU A 170 -0.69 1.80 13.24
CA LEU A 170 0.55 1.50 12.56
C LEU A 170 1.39 2.78 12.47
N HIS A 171 2.57 2.78 13.08
CA HIS A 171 3.48 3.91 12.96
C HIS A 171 3.95 4.07 11.50
N ARG A 172 4.02 5.32 11.02
CA ARG A 172 4.36 5.62 9.61
C ARG A 172 5.73 5.08 9.20
N ASN A 173 6.70 5.00 10.12
CA ASN A 173 7.99 4.38 9.84
C ASN A 173 7.87 2.87 9.69
N ASN A 174 7.07 2.19 10.53
CA ASN A 174 6.76 0.76 10.38
C ASN A 174 6.03 0.49 9.06
N ALA A 175 5.10 1.37 8.66
CA ALA A 175 4.43 1.27 7.36
C ALA A 175 5.45 1.28 6.19
N ALA A 176 6.41 2.20 6.21
CA ALA A 176 7.48 2.25 5.22
C ALA A 176 8.42 1.02 5.30
N LYS A 177 8.75 0.56 6.52
CA LYS A 177 9.57 -0.63 6.76
C LYS A 177 8.89 -1.90 6.24
N ILE A 178 7.58 -2.05 6.41
CA ILE A 178 6.79 -3.16 5.84
C ILE A 178 6.91 -3.16 4.31
N ILE A 179 6.70 -2.02 3.66
CA ILE A 179 6.82 -1.94 2.20
C ILE A 179 8.24 -2.32 1.76
N ASN A 180 9.28 -1.80 2.44
CA ASN A 180 10.69 -2.14 2.14
C ASN A 180 10.95 -3.64 2.31
N PHE A 181 10.40 -4.26 3.34
CA PHE A 181 10.48 -5.71 3.55
C PHE A 181 9.84 -6.47 2.38
N PHE A 182 8.64 -6.09 1.93
CA PHE A 182 7.95 -6.75 0.82
C PHE A 182 8.61 -6.54 -0.55
N ILE A 183 9.47 -5.55 -0.73
CA ILE A 183 10.31 -5.43 -1.95
C ILE A 183 11.19 -6.66 -2.12
N GLU A 184 11.79 -7.15 -1.04
CA GLU A 184 12.71 -8.31 -1.03
C GLU A 184 11.98 -9.63 -0.78
N TYR A 185 10.85 -9.62 -0.09
CA TYR A 185 10.12 -10.80 0.32
C TYR A 185 9.64 -11.62 -0.88
N THR A 186 9.93 -12.91 -0.87
CA THR A 186 9.44 -13.88 -1.85
C THR A 186 8.60 -14.91 -1.11
N SER A 187 7.29 -14.90 -1.35
CA SER A 187 6.40 -15.93 -0.83
C SER A 187 6.40 -17.14 -1.76
N LEU A 188 6.40 -18.33 -1.17
CA LEU A 188 6.08 -19.57 -1.87
C LEU A 188 4.56 -19.84 -1.87
N ASP A 189 3.81 -19.10 -1.06
CA ASP A 189 2.37 -19.28 -0.88
C ASP A 189 1.62 -18.13 -1.56
N HIS A 190 1.16 -18.39 -2.79
CA HIS A 190 0.42 -17.44 -3.63
C HIS A 190 -1.10 -17.44 -3.37
N ILE A 191 -1.60 -18.23 -2.40
CA ILE A 191 -3.05 -18.46 -2.21
C ILE A 191 -3.74 -17.20 -1.67
N ASN A 192 -3.08 -16.43 -0.81
CA ASN A 192 -3.66 -15.20 -0.26
C ASN A 192 -2.63 -14.07 -0.22
N PRO A 193 -2.72 -13.07 -1.13
CA PRO A 193 -1.74 -11.97 -1.21
C PRO A 193 -1.94 -10.88 -0.14
N ILE A 194 -2.93 -11.01 0.76
CA ILE A 194 -3.33 -9.97 1.71
C ILE A 194 -2.56 -10.14 3.02
N PHE A 195 -2.13 -9.02 3.60
CA PHE A 195 -1.47 -8.95 4.92
C PHE A 195 -2.05 -7.80 5.74
N ASN A 196 -2.52 -8.11 6.95
CA ASN A 196 -2.88 -7.12 7.94
C ASN A 196 -1.62 -6.49 8.54
N CYS A 197 -1.55 -5.18 8.49
CA CYS A 197 -0.42 -4.39 8.98
C CYS A 197 -0.87 -3.50 10.13
N SER A 198 -0.92 -4.08 11.31
CA SER A 198 -1.23 -3.42 12.58
C SER A 198 -0.13 -3.74 13.58
N GLU A 199 0.28 -2.78 14.40
CA GLU A 199 1.23 -3.01 15.49
C GLU A 199 0.56 -3.80 16.61
N ASP A 200 1.40 -4.49 17.40
CA ASP A 200 0.93 -5.09 18.63
C ASP A 200 0.47 -3.98 19.58
N GLN A 201 -0.70 -4.17 20.12
CA GLN A 201 -1.24 -3.35 21.20
C GLN A 201 -1.43 -4.25 22.43
N ASN A 202 -1.64 -3.66 23.59
CA ASN A 202 -2.06 -4.43 24.76
C ASN A 202 -3.30 -5.26 24.39
N GLU A 203 -3.28 -6.53 24.71
CA GLU A 203 -4.16 -7.61 24.22
C GLU A 203 -5.67 -7.30 24.23
N GLU A 204 -6.12 -6.35 25.06
CA GLU A 204 -7.52 -5.96 25.19
C GLU A 204 -8.02 -4.96 24.14
N ALA A 205 -7.13 -4.37 23.31
CA ALA A 205 -7.50 -3.23 22.47
C ALA A 205 -7.46 -3.49 20.97
N SER A 206 -6.67 -4.47 20.48
CA SER A 206 -6.53 -4.73 19.03
C SER A 206 -7.33 -5.94 18.61
N ASN A 207 -8.22 -5.74 17.63
CA ASN A 207 -8.93 -6.84 16.98
C ASN A 207 -8.42 -7.14 15.56
N ILE A 208 -7.28 -6.58 15.15
CA ILE A 208 -6.65 -6.88 13.84
C ILE A 208 -5.45 -7.80 14.05
N SER A 209 -5.56 -9.04 13.62
CA SER A 209 -4.43 -9.98 13.69
C SER A 209 -3.33 -9.60 12.70
N ASN A 210 -2.10 -9.47 13.18
CA ASN A 210 -0.89 -9.30 12.39
C ASN A 210 -0.05 -10.60 12.32
N SER A 211 -0.60 -11.71 12.78
CA SER A 211 0.11 -12.99 12.90
C SER A 211 0.69 -13.48 11.57
N LYS A 212 -0.04 -13.28 10.47
CA LYS A 212 0.44 -13.64 9.13
C LYS A 212 1.68 -12.82 8.73
N LEU A 213 1.67 -11.52 8.98
CA LEU A 213 2.83 -10.65 8.72
C LEU A 213 4.03 -11.08 9.58
N LYS A 214 3.84 -11.34 10.86
CA LYS A 214 4.91 -11.83 11.75
C LYS A 214 5.49 -13.18 11.31
N LYS A 215 4.66 -14.10 10.83
CA LYS A 215 5.11 -15.40 10.30
C LYS A 215 6.04 -15.27 9.09
N THR A 216 6.04 -14.12 8.38
CA THR A 216 7.03 -13.85 7.32
C THR A 216 8.42 -13.53 7.84
N GLY A 217 8.58 -13.33 9.16
CA GLY A 217 9.81 -12.86 9.80
C GLY A 217 9.87 -11.34 9.96
N PHE A 218 8.80 -10.60 9.65
CA PHE A 218 8.76 -9.16 9.88
C PHE A 218 8.71 -8.84 11.38
N ILE A 219 9.51 -7.84 11.80
CA ILE A 219 9.57 -7.35 13.18
C ILE A 219 9.28 -5.85 13.17
N PHE A 220 8.30 -5.45 13.98
CA PHE A 220 7.99 -4.03 14.21
C PHE A 220 9.06 -3.36 15.07
N ASP A 221 9.38 -2.11 14.75
CA ASP A 221 10.13 -1.25 15.66
C ASP A 221 9.18 -0.61 16.68
N ALA A 222 9.64 -0.46 17.93
CA ALA A 222 8.88 0.25 18.95
C ALA A 222 8.99 1.77 18.74
N TYR A 223 7.86 2.46 18.73
CA TYR A 223 7.77 3.93 18.70
C TYR A 223 6.85 4.40 19.83
N ASN A 224 7.37 5.30 20.63
CA ASN A 224 6.67 5.95 21.75
C ASN A 224 5.85 7.16 21.28
#